data_a88e03140b73b29534f6e1eb1b1b4c0c
#
_entry.id   a88e03140b73b29534f6e1eb1b1b4c0c
#
_cell.length_a   1.000
_cell.length_b   1.000
_cell.length_c   1.000
_cell.angle_alpha   90.00
_cell.angle_beta   90.00
_cell.angle_gamma   90.00
#
_symmetry.space_group_name_H-M   'P 1'
#
loop_
_entity.id
_entity.type
_entity.pdbx_description
1 polymer ?
#
loop_
_entity_poly.entity_id
_entity_poly.type
_entity_poly.pdbx_seq_one_letter_code
_entity_poly.pdbx_strand_id
1 'polypeptide(L)'
;MLYEVEGDLMLSRAQVLVQSVAVQDPMTRGLARKLHNKYPALVSDYADWCEQEKPEPGMLWLWGEPGQAQIVNLITHTADEDPKRQRRPDKIALNRCFRALNRLALDERFKSMAMPTIGAGEFGFDWAEVRGMMDSQLGELLIPVFIYVAELDGQLAHEPGL
;
A
#
# COMPACT_ATOMS: atom_id res chain seq x y z
N MET A 1 10.09 -8.01 -9.70
CA MET A 1 9.60 -7.61 -11.04
C MET A 1 8.27 -6.88 -10.92
N LEU A 2 8.16 -5.71 -11.51
CA LEU A 2 6.96 -4.88 -11.46
C LEU A 2 6.10 -5.12 -12.71
N TYR A 3 4.82 -5.40 -12.48
CA TYR A 3 3.83 -5.60 -13.55
C TYR A 3 2.69 -4.60 -13.37
N GLU A 4 2.40 -3.82 -14.39
CA GLU A 4 1.20 -3.00 -14.41
C GLU A 4 0.01 -3.85 -14.87
N VAL A 5 -1.04 -3.86 -14.08
CA VAL A 5 -2.25 -4.66 -14.33
C VAL A 5 -3.50 -3.81 -14.17
N GLU A 6 -4.61 -4.27 -14.72
CA GLU A 6 -5.92 -3.64 -14.61
C GLU A 6 -6.91 -4.64 -14.03
N GLY A 7 -7.71 -4.22 -13.08
CA GLY A 7 -8.69 -5.07 -12.44
C GLY A 7 -9.09 -4.59 -11.05
N ASP A 8 -9.73 -5.46 -10.30
CA ASP A 8 -10.14 -5.20 -8.92
C ASP A 8 -9.07 -5.70 -7.97
N LEU A 9 -8.37 -4.78 -7.31
CA LEU A 9 -7.31 -5.10 -6.35
C LEU A 9 -7.82 -6.02 -5.23
N MET A 10 -9.08 -5.86 -4.82
CA MET A 10 -9.66 -6.72 -3.78
C MET A 10 -9.79 -8.19 -4.21
N LEU A 11 -9.70 -8.47 -5.51
CA LEU A 11 -9.72 -9.83 -6.08
C LEU A 11 -8.31 -10.35 -6.41
N SER A 12 -7.27 -9.59 -6.09
CA SER A 12 -5.88 -10.04 -6.31
C SER A 12 -5.60 -11.35 -5.59
N ARG A 13 -4.85 -12.21 -6.25
CA ARG A 13 -4.36 -13.46 -5.67
C ARG A 13 -2.97 -13.35 -5.07
N ALA A 14 -2.41 -12.14 -5.07
CA ALA A 14 -1.13 -11.91 -4.42
C ALA A 14 -1.20 -12.23 -2.93
N GLN A 15 -0.09 -12.69 -2.38
CA GLN A 15 0.01 -13.03 -0.96
C GLN A 15 -0.25 -11.83 -0.06
N VAL A 16 0.23 -10.66 -0.46
CA VAL A 16 0.19 -9.44 0.36
C VAL A 16 -0.40 -8.30 -0.44
N LEU A 17 -1.35 -7.59 0.16
CA LEU A 17 -1.85 -6.32 -0.36
C LEU A 17 -1.12 -5.17 0.32
N VAL A 18 -0.81 -4.13 -0.44
CA VAL A 18 -0.13 -2.93 0.07
C VAL A 18 -1.02 -1.73 -0.15
N GLN A 19 -1.21 -0.93 0.89
CA GLN A 19 -1.96 0.33 0.80
C GLN A 19 -1.19 1.48 1.44
N SER A 20 -1.59 2.70 1.07
CA SER A 20 -1.10 3.94 1.68
C SER A 20 -2.12 4.42 2.71
N VAL A 21 -1.64 4.84 3.87
CA VAL A 21 -2.47 5.37 4.95
C VAL A 21 -1.82 6.62 5.54
N ALA A 22 -2.66 7.44 6.18
CA ALA A 22 -2.18 8.53 7.05
C ALA A 22 -1.86 7.98 8.44
N VAL A 23 -1.09 8.74 9.22
CA VAL A 23 -0.96 8.48 10.66
C VAL A 23 -2.36 8.51 11.29
N GLN A 24 -2.71 7.46 12.05
CA GLN A 24 -4.04 7.30 12.67
C GLN A 24 -5.21 7.36 11.69
N ASP A 25 -5.00 6.89 10.46
CA ASP A 25 -6.03 6.88 9.42
C ASP A 25 -7.26 6.10 9.88
N PRO A 26 -8.47 6.70 9.86
CA PRO A 26 -9.69 5.98 10.21
C PRO A 26 -10.15 5.00 9.13
N MET A 27 -9.47 4.96 7.97
CA MET A 27 -9.76 4.05 6.85
C MET A 27 -11.22 4.10 6.39
N THR A 28 -11.69 5.30 6.10
CA THR A 28 -13.08 5.57 5.71
C THR A 28 -13.26 5.85 4.23
N ARG A 29 -12.18 5.85 3.43
CA ARG A 29 -12.20 6.21 2.02
C ARG A 29 -11.42 5.22 1.16
N GLY A 30 -11.84 5.08 -0.09
CA GLY A 30 -11.13 4.35 -1.12
C GLY A 30 -10.80 2.90 -0.75
N LEU A 31 -9.61 2.45 -1.11
CA LEU A 31 -9.14 1.10 -0.82
C LEU A 31 -9.14 0.79 0.69
N ALA A 32 -8.73 1.74 1.51
CA ALA A 32 -8.69 1.56 2.96
C ALA A 32 -10.08 1.22 3.53
N ARG A 33 -11.14 1.85 3.01
CA ARG A 33 -12.52 1.53 3.38
C ARG A 33 -12.91 0.12 2.98
N LYS A 34 -12.56 -0.31 1.77
CA LYS A 34 -12.83 -1.67 1.29
C LYS A 34 -12.13 -2.70 2.16
N LEU A 35 -10.88 -2.45 2.53
CA LEU A 35 -10.12 -3.33 3.42
C LEU A 35 -10.68 -3.34 4.84
N HIS A 36 -11.10 -2.18 5.37
CA HIS A 36 -11.77 -2.10 6.66
C HIS A 36 -13.07 -2.91 6.68
N ASN A 37 -13.86 -2.82 5.62
CA ASN A 37 -15.12 -3.56 5.53
C ASN A 37 -14.88 -5.08 5.49
N LYS A 38 -13.84 -5.52 4.82
CA LYS A 38 -13.48 -6.94 4.73
C LYS A 38 -12.79 -7.45 5.99
N TYR A 39 -11.96 -6.62 6.62
CA TYR A 39 -11.16 -6.95 7.80
C TYR A 39 -11.39 -5.90 8.90
N PRO A 40 -12.50 -6.01 9.67
CA PRO A 40 -12.83 -4.97 10.65
C PRO A 40 -11.76 -4.72 11.71
N ALA A 41 -10.99 -5.75 12.09
CA ALA A 41 -9.93 -5.62 13.07
C ALA A 41 -8.73 -4.77 12.58
N LEU A 42 -8.58 -4.59 11.26
CA LEU A 42 -7.46 -3.84 10.69
C LEU A 42 -7.38 -2.42 11.27
N VAL A 43 -8.51 -1.72 11.33
CA VAL A 43 -8.54 -0.32 11.79
C VAL A 43 -8.27 -0.20 13.28
N SER A 44 -8.91 -1.05 14.10
CA SER A 44 -8.69 -1.02 15.55
C SER A 44 -7.26 -1.40 15.92
N ASP A 45 -6.70 -2.41 15.26
CA ASP A 45 -5.31 -2.82 15.47
C ASP A 45 -4.35 -1.72 15.02
N TYR A 46 -4.64 -1.04 13.92
CA TYR A 46 -3.83 0.09 13.45
C TYR A 46 -3.85 1.26 14.44
N ALA A 47 -5.02 1.59 14.97
CA ALA A 47 -5.15 2.65 15.98
C ALA A 47 -4.31 2.34 17.23
N ASP A 48 -4.36 1.11 17.72
CA ASP A 48 -3.56 0.66 18.87
C ASP A 48 -2.06 0.72 18.57
N TRP A 49 -1.66 0.26 17.40
CA TRP A 49 -0.26 0.33 16.97
C TRP A 49 0.24 1.78 16.86
N CYS A 50 -0.56 2.69 16.32
CA CYS A 50 -0.22 4.11 16.24
C CYS A 50 -0.04 4.74 17.62
N GLU A 51 -0.87 4.38 18.60
CA GLU A 51 -0.72 4.89 19.98
C GLU A 51 0.57 4.43 20.63
N GLN A 52 0.95 3.18 20.39
CA GLN A 52 2.16 2.59 21.00
C GLN A 52 3.43 3.08 20.29
N GLU A 53 3.46 3.05 18.98
CA GLU A 53 4.67 3.31 18.18
C GLU A 53 4.84 4.77 17.80
N LYS A 54 3.77 5.58 17.82
CA LYS A 54 3.78 6.98 17.37
C LYS A 54 4.49 7.13 16.03
N PRO A 55 3.99 6.47 14.98
CA PRO A 55 4.70 6.40 13.71
C PRO A 55 4.76 7.75 13.00
N GLU A 56 5.75 7.87 12.13
CA GLU A 56 5.95 9.02 11.25
C GLU A 56 5.85 8.58 9.78
N PRO A 57 5.53 9.50 8.86
CA PRO A 57 5.58 9.20 7.43
C PRO A 57 6.94 8.64 7.02
N GLY A 58 6.92 7.60 6.19
CA GLY A 58 8.11 6.84 5.79
C GLY A 58 8.21 5.49 6.48
N MET A 59 7.43 5.26 7.53
CA MET A 59 7.32 3.97 8.21
C MET A 59 6.25 3.10 7.57
N LEU A 60 6.24 1.82 7.91
CA LEU A 60 5.19 0.89 7.50
C LEU A 60 4.76 -0.02 8.66
N TRP A 61 3.61 -0.63 8.49
CA TRP A 61 3.07 -1.60 9.44
C TRP A 61 2.48 -2.80 8.70
N LEU A 62 2.93 -3.98 9.05
CA LEU A 62 2.39 -5.24 8.53
C LEU A 62 1.29 -5.74 9.44
N TRP A 63 0.09 -5.91 8.88
CA TRP A 63 -1.04 -6.52 9.56
C TRP A 63 -1.30 -7.93 9.02
N GLY A 64 -1.64 -8.86 9.91
CA GLY A 64 -1.99 -10.22 9.55
C GLY A 64 -0.83 -11.21 9.71
N GLU A 65 -1.19 -12.49 9.81
CA GLU A 65 -0.27 -13.59 10.05
C GLU A 65 0.07 -14.33 8.76
N PRO A 66 1.27 -14.94 8.66
CA PRO A 66 1.62 -15.80 7.52
C PRO A 66 0.57 -16.91 7.30
N GLY A 67 0.20 -17.12 6.04
CA GLY A 67 -0.84 -18.09 5.65
C GLY A 67 -2.26 -17.56 5.73
N GLN A 68 -2.45 -16.35 6.23
CA GLN A 68 -3.71 -15.62 6.23
C GLN A 68 -3.58 -14.34 5.41
N ALA A 69 -4.64 -13.53 5.36
CA ALA A 69 -4.59 -12.23 4.71
C ALA A 69 -3.55 -11.34 5.39
N GLN A 70 -2.62 -10.82 4.61
CA GLN A 70 -1.60 -9.89 5.09
C GLN A 70 -1.71 -8.57 4.32
N ILE A 71 -1.69 -7.47 5.06
CA ILE A 71 -1.79 -6.12 4.51
C ILE A 71 -0.63 -5.29 5.03
N VAL A 72 0.15 -4.72 4.11
CA VAL A 72 1.19 -3.75 4.45
C VAL A 72 0.61 -2.35 4.33
N ASN A 73 0.72 -1.59 5.39
CA ASN A 73 0.24 -0.22 5.47
C ASN A 73 1.44 0.71 5.41
N LEU A 74 1.61 1.42 4.29
CA LEU A 74 2.65 2.42 4.12
C LEU A 74 2.14 3.74 4.68
N ILE A 75 2.82 4.29 5.68
CA ILE A 75 2.44 5.58 6.25
C ILE A 75 3.09 6.68 5.41
N THR A 76 2.32 7.27 4.51
CA THR A 76 2.84 8.20 3.50
C THR A 76 2.66 9.66 3.89
N HIS A 77 1.75 9.96 4.82
CA HIS A 77 1.45 11.33 5.21
C HIS A 77 0.81 11.39 6.61
N THR A 78 0.79 12.58 7.18
CA THR A 78 0.01 12.87 8.38
C THR A 78 -1.42 13.24 7.98
N ALA A 79 -2.37 13.03 8.88
CA ALA A 79 -3.73 13.52 8.68
C ALA A 79 -3.72 15.04 8.60
N ASP A 80 -4.54 15.63 7.71
CA ASP A 80 -4.74 17.06 7.69
C ASP A 80 -5.73 17.45 8.80
N GLU A 81 -5.47 18.58 9.47
CA GLU A 81 -6.39 19.12 10.47
C GLU A 81 -7.70 19.59 9.83
N ASP A 82 -7.66 19.98 8.55
CA ASP A 82 -8.84 20.31 7.77
C ASP A 82 -9.28 19.09 6.96
N PRO A 83 -10.43 18.45 7.29
CA PRO A 83 -10.89 17.25 6.56
C PRO A 83 -11.22 17.52 5.08
N LYS A 84 -11.29 18.79 4.66
CA LYS A 84 -11.48 19.17 3.25
C LYS A 84 -10.18 19.24 2.46
N ARG A 85 -9.02 19.24 3.14
CA ARG A 85 -7.70 19.20 2.52
C ARG A 85 -7.19 17.78 2.48
N GLN A 86 -6.85 17.31 1.29
CA GLN A 86 -6.08 16.09 1.14
C GLN A 86 -4.61 16.48 1.08
N ARG A 87 -3.84 15.98 2.04
CA ARG A 87 -2.40 16.22 2.02
C ARG A 87 -1.73 15.37 0.97
N ARG A 88 -0.91 16.03 0.16
CA ARG A 88 0.01 15.38 -0.76
C ARG A 88 1.04 14.60 0.06
N PRO A 89 1.34 13.34 -0.28
CA PRO A 89 2.44 12.62 0.35
C PRO A 89 3.76 13.37 0.17
N ASP A 90 4.62 13.32 1.18
CA ASP A 90 5.99 13.81 1.06
C ASP A 90 6.78 12.81 0.19
N LYS A 91 7.48 13.33 -0.81
CA LYS A 91 8.31 12.53 -1.72
C LYS A 91 9.38 11.73 -0.98
N ILE A 92 10.02 12.33 0.02
CA ILE A 92 11.03 11.66 0.83
C ILE A 92 10.39 10.53 1.64
N ALA A 93 9.25 10.78 2.26
CA ALA A 93 8.52 9.77 3.01
C ALA A 93 8.06 8.63 2.12
N LEU A 94 7.54 8.94 0.92
CA LEU A 94 7.10 7.93 -0.04
C LEU A 94 8.26 7.03 -0.47
N ASN A 95 9.41 7.60 -0.77
CA ASN A 95 10.61 6.84 -1.13
C ASN A 95 11.10 5.95 0.02
N ARG A 96 11.04 6.45 1.26
CA ARG A 96 11.35 5.66 2.45
C ARG A 96 10.39 4.48 2.63
N CYS A 97 9.11 4.70 2.37
CA CYS A 97 8.10 3.63 2.41
C CYS A 97 8.45 2.51 1.44
N PHE A 98 8.79 2.83 0.19
CA PHE A 98 9.15 1.81 -0.80
C PHE A 98 10.44 1.08 -0.43
N ARG A 99 11.41 1.78 0.13
CA ARG A 99 12.64 1.14 0.63
C ARG A 99 12.33 0.19 1.78
N ALA A 100 11.51 0.61 2.74
CA ALA A 100 11.10 -0.22 3.85
C ALA A 100 10.29 -1.44 3.38
N LEU A 101 9.45 -1.26 2.37
CA LEU A 101 8.69 -2.35 1.76
C LEU A 101 9.60 -3.39 1.11
N ASN A 102 10.64 -2.95 0.41
CA ASN A 102 11.65 -3.86 -0.15
C ASN A 102 12.27 -4.73 0.94
N ARG A 103 12.73 -4.09 2.02
CA ARG A 103 13.34 -4.79 3.15
C ARG A 103 12.38 -5.77 3.80
N LEU A 104 11.14 -5.34 4.03
CA LEU A 104 10.11 -6.19 4.62
C LEU A 104 9.82 -7.42 3.75
N ALA A 105 9.72 -7.23 2.43
CA ALA A 105 9.46 -8.32 1.49
C ALA A 105 10.56 -9.38 1.55
N LEU A 106 11.81 -8.97 1.70
CA LEU A 106 12.94 -9.88 1.84
C LEU A 106 12.94 -10.57 3.22
N ASP A 107 12.76 -9.82 4.29
CA ASP A 107 12.78 -10.34 5.66
C ASP A 107 11.64 -11.33 5.90
N GLU A 108 10.44 -11.01 5.45
CA GLU A 108 9.24 -11.85 5.58
C GLU A 108 9.12 -12.92 4.49
N ARG A 109 10.00 -12.90 3.51
CA ARG A 109 9.99 -13.82 2.37
C ARG A 109 8.66 -13.84 1.63
N PHE A 110 8.14 -12.66 1.32
CA PHE A 110 6.91 -12.55 0.52
C PHE A 110 7.10 -13.21 -0.84
N LYS A 111 6.03 -13.82 -1.33
CA LYS A 111 6.02 -14.49 -2.64
C LYS A 111 5.40 -13.63 -3.74
N SER A 112 4.54 -12.71 -3.37
CA SER A 112 3.90 -11.76 -4.30
C SER A 112 3.27 -10.61 -3.53
N MET A 113 3.19 -9.45 -4.18
CA MET A 113 2.54 -8.26 -3.63
C MET A 113 1.65 -7.63 -4.68
N ALA A 114 0.56 -6.99 -4.24
CA ALA A 114 -0.30 -6.19 -5.10
C ALA A 114 -0.60 -4.86 -4.43
N MET A 115 -0.62 -3.79 -5.22
CA MET A 115 -0.82 -2.44 -4.71
C MET A 115 -1.44 -1.53 -5.76
N PRO A 116 -2.10 -0.44 -5.34
CA PRO A 116 -2.53 0.62 -6.27
C PRO A 116 -1.35 1.50 -6.66
N THR A 117 -1.61 2.56 -7.43
CA THR A 117 -0.62 3.58 -7.79
C THR A 117 -0.37 4.52 -6.61
N ILE A 118 0.27 3.99 -5.57
CA ILE A 118 0.52 4.68 -4.31
C ILE A 118 1.27 6.00 -4.54
N GLY A 119 0.75 7.09 -3.98
CA GLY A 119 1.38 8.41 -4.08
C GLY A 119 1.09 9.17 -5.38
N ALA A 120 0.42 8.53 -6.33
CA ALA A 120 0.00 9.16 -7.59
C ALA A 120 -1.48 9.54 -7.56
N GLY A 121 -1.92 10.37 -8.51
CA GLY A 121 -3.31 10.77 -8.68
C GLY A 121 -3.51 12.28 -8.55
N GLU A 122 -4.77 12.71 -8.41
CA GLU A 122 -5.16 14.12 -8.42
C GLU A 122 -4.44 14.95 -7.35
N PHE A 123 -4.24 14.38 -6.16
CA PHE A 123 -3.56 15.04 -5.03
C PHE A 123 -2.15 14.50 -4.78
N GLY A 124 -1.61 13.74 -5.72
CA GLY A 124 -0.31 13.12 -5.61
C GLY A 124 0.69 13.60 -6.66
N PHE A 125 1.71 12.79 -6.85
CA PHE A 125 2.72 12.99 -7.87
C PHE A 125 2.28 12.40 -9.21
N ASP A 126 2.95 12.80 -10.29
CA ASP A 126 2.76 12.16 -11.59
C ASP A 126 3.11 10.68 -11.53
N TRP A 127 2.32 9.85 -12.20
CA TRP A 127 2.53 8.41 -12.17
C TRP A 127 3.93 8.01 -12.67
N ALA A 128 4.43 8.66 -13.72
CA ALA A 128 5.76 8.37 -14.23
C ALA A 128 6.86 8.59 -13.18
N GLU A 129 6.71 9.62 -12.34
CA GLU A 129 7.65 9.91 -11.25
C GLU A 129 7.58 8.84 -10.16
N VAL A 130 6.37 8.48 -9.73
CA VAL A 130 6.17 7.44 -8.72
C VAL A 130 6.63 6.08 -9.24
N ARG A 131 6.33 5.76 -10.51
CA ARG A 131 6.79 4.52 -11.15
C ARG A 131 8.31 4.42 -11.14
N GLY A 132 9.00 5.51 -11.40
CA GLY A 132 10.46 5.58 -11.30
C GLY A 132 10.97 5.30 -9.87
N MET A 133 10.29 5.83 -8.86
CA MET A 133 10.62 5.53 -7.45
C MET A 133 10.38 4.05 -7.12
N MET A 134 9.29 3.47 -7.58
CA MET A 134 9.00 2.05 -7.39
C MET A 134 10.05 1.18 -8.09
N ASP A 135 10.42 1.51 -9.32
CA ASP A 135 11.48 0.80 -10.05
C ASP A 135 12.81 0.82 -9.29
N SER A 136 13.17 1.97 -8.75
CA SER A 136 14.42 2.12 -7.99
C SER A 136 14.44 1.30 -6.71
N GLN A 137 13.33 1.21 -6.00
CA GLN A 137 13.27 0.57 -4.68
C GLN A 137 12.79 -0.88 -4.73
N LEU A 138 11.92 -1.24 -5.67
CA LEU A 138 11.27 -2.53 -5.73
C LEU A 138 11.60 -3.34 -7.01
N GLY A 139 12.20 -2.70 -8.01
CA GLY A 139 12.41 -3.31 -9.33
C GLY A 139 13.31 -4.54 -9.32
N GLU A 140 14.25 -4.63 -8.40
CA GLU A 140 15.16 -5.76 -8.28
C GLU A 140 14.61 -6.95 -7.49
N LEU A 141 13.43 -6.78 -6.85
CA LEU A 141 12.77 -7.91 -6.18
C LEU A 141 12.47 -9.01 -7.19
N LEU A 142 12.82 -10.24 -6.83
CA LEU A 142 12.57 -11.40 -7.69
C LEU A 142 11.12 -11.88 -7.65
N ILE A 143 10.36 -11.44 -6.66
CA ILE A 143 8.94 -11.73 -6.57
C ILE A 143 8.12 -10.82 -7.48
N PRO A 144 6.97 -11.28 -8.00
CA PRO A 144 6.08 -10.41 -8.76
C PRO A 144 5.43 -9.37 -7.85
N VAL A 145 5.43 -8.12 -8.33
CA VAL A 145 4.76 -6.98 -7.71
C VAL A 145 3.76 -6.44 -8.71
N PHE A 146 2.47 -6.57 -8.43
CA PHE A 146 1.40 -6.15 -9.31
C PHE A 146 0.92 -4.77 -8.91
N ILE A 147 1.05 -3.81 -9.84
CA ILE A 147 0.59 -2.44 -9.65
C ILE A 147 -0.70 -2.27 -10.43
N TYR A 148 -1.79 -2.04 -9.74
CA TYR A 148 -3.11 -1.86 -10.32
C TYR A 148 -3.24 -0.42 -10.82
N VAL A 149 -2.95 -0.21 -12.10
CA VAL A 149 -2.96 1.11 -12.73
C VAL A 149 -4.35 1.56 -13.15
N ALA A 150 -5.31 0.64 -13.26
CA ALA A 150 -6.71 0.94 -13.47
C ALA A 150 -7.55 0.04 -12.59
N GLU A 151 -8.43 0.64 -11.81
CA GLU A 151 -9.37 -0.07 -10.94
C GLU A 151 -10.62 -0.42 -11.73
N LEU A 152 -10.89 -1.71 -11.88
CA LEU A 152 -12.04 -2.24 -12.60
C LEU A 152 -12.82 -3.15 -11.65
N ASP A 153 -13.81 -2.59 -10.95
CA ASP A 153 -14.59 -3.30 -9.93
C ASP A 153 -15.16 -4.63 -10.44
N GLY A 154 -14.93 -5.69 -9.68
CA GLY A 154 -15.42 -7.03 -9.95
C GLY A 154 -14.69 -7.78 -11.06
N GLN A 155 -13.64 -7.18 -11.67
CA GLN A 155 -12.87 -7.83 -12.73
C GLN A 155 -11.53 -8.36 -12.21
N LEU A 156 -11.26 -9.63 -12.53
CA LEU A 156 -9.97 -10.24 -12.22
C LEU A 156 -8.88 -9.66 -13.12
N ALA A 157 -7.78 -9.23 -12.51
CA ALA A 157 -6.59 -8.86 -13.27
C ALA A 157 -5.83 -10.10 -13.74
N HIS A 158 -5.11 -9.97 -14.82
CA HIS A 158 -4.11 -10.95 -15.22
C HIS A 158 -2.84 -10.69 -14.41
N GLU A 159 -2.55 -11.58 -13.47
CA GLU A 159 -1.39 -11.50 -12.61
C GLU A 159 -0.37 -12.57 -13.03
N PRO A 160 0.68 -12.21 -13.82
CA PRO A 160 1.65 -13.18 -14.30
C PRO A 160 2.33 -13.97 -13.17
N GLY A 161 2.31 -15.30 -13.28
CA GLY A 161 2.91 -16.18 -12.30
C GLY A 161 1.97 -16.65 -11.17
N LEU A 162 0.73 -16.17 -11.16
CA LEU A 162 -0.29 -16.60 -10.19
C LEU A 162 -1.48 -17.29 -10.83
#